data_08b7a96c82da6e9180c8183a2de18f35
#
_entry.id   08b7a96c82da6e9180c8183a2de18f35
#
_cell.length_a   1.000
_cell.length_b   1.000
_cell.length_c   1.000
_cell.angle_alpha   90.00
_cell.angle_beta   90.00
_cell.angle_gamma   90.00
#
_symmetry.space_group_name_H-M   'P 1'
#
loop_
_entity.id
_entity.type
_entity.pdbx_description
1 polymer ?
#
loop_
_entity_poly.entity_id
_entity_poly.type
_entity_poly.pdbx_seq_one_letter_code
_entity_poly.pdbx_strand_id
1 'polypeptide(L)'
;MSELVDDFLRKKLSKEVREYAKNELGIDRIYKSYDFSKIDFEKDDFVEPDVSLSDMYYHTVKKSLRGVNTKKIGLFVTINDNQQYLDPSPTVELIPKLAFRKDIRAQNFQGLACSSFSESLLNSAGFFLMNGKDDAVVLIGTHYTPWFLDRIKQIKHISKKNKADFHNLIYFLIFSDITASVILSEKKTKNTQLQIDTESILTLKNTKNASKTATIKLSPDKKHRMIFDMKLDSQKLRQDVANLSAQNIKLLRKKTPSQFKKIKIWGLHTAGRRFVDYVSEKCQIDKTKIGLSYDLMKKTGNTGAVSSLQFINECVNKKELSKNQLGCFVDYGWEGVNLFMFKKLSIKSAA
;
A
#
# COMPACT_ATOMS: atom_id res chain seq x y z
N MET A 1 -14.08 -5.76 11.65
CA MET A 1 -13.52 -7.12 11.40
C MET A 1 -14.43 -8.21 11.97
N SER A 2 -14.80 -8.19 13.29
CA SER A 2 -15.67 -9.21 13.89
C SER A 2 -17.04 -9.27 13.21
N GLU A 3 -17.67 -8.13 12.92
CA GLU A 3 -18.95 -8.07 12.18
C GLU A 3 -18.85 -8.77 10.82
N LEU A 4 -17.84 -8.44 10.02
CA LEU A 4 -17.63 -9.09 8.72
C LEU A 4 -17.49 -10.61 8.86
N VAL A 5 -16.79 -11.09 9.88
CA VAL A 5 -16.63 -12.53 10.14
C VAL A 5 -17.93 -13.17 10.61
N ASP A 6 -18.67 -12.49 11.46
CA ASP A 6 -19.90 -13.05 12.04
C ASP A 6 -21.09 -12.97 11.09
N ASP A 7 -21.29 -11.82 10.43
CA ASP A 7 -22.50 -11.58 9.66
C ASP A 7 -22.43 -12.20 8.25
N PHE A 8 -21.28 -12.08 7.60
CA PHE A 8 -21.15 -12.47 6.19
C PHE A 8 -20.50 -13.83 5.95
N LEU A 9 -19.54 -14.20 6.79
CA LEU A 9 -18.74 -15.41 6.56
C LEU A 9 -19.05 -16.54 7.55
N ARG A 10 -19.94 -16.33 8.52
CA ARG A 10 -20.23 -17.27 9.59
C ARG A 10 -20.53 -18.69 9.10
N LYS A 11 -21.35 -18.83 8.07
CA LYS A 11 -21.74 -20.12 7.51
C LYS A 11 -20.60 -20.84 6.80
N LYS A 12 -19.65 -20.08 6.22
CA LYS A 12 -18.54 -20.61 5.43
C LYS A 12 -17.28 -20.94 6.26
N LEU A 13 -17.16 -20.37 7.46
CA LEU A 13 -15.96 -20.49 8.28
C LEU A 13 -16.10 -21.56 9.37
N SER A 14 -15.11 -22.43 9.52
CA SER A 14 -14.99 -23.27 10.69
C SER A 14 -14.80 -22.42 11.96
N LYS A 15 -15.16 -22.97 13.14
CA LYS A 15 -14.98 -22.28 14.43
C LYS A 15 -13.53 -21.83 14.63
N GLU A 16 -12.57 -22.69 14.32
CA GLU A 16 -11.14 -22.41 14.44
C GLU A 16 -10.69 -21.22 13.56
N VAL A 17 -11.21 -21.10 12.34
CA VAL A 17 -10.87 -20.00 11.43
C VAL A 17 -11.48 -18.70 11.94
N ARG A 18 -12.70 -18.71 12.47
CA ARG A 18 -13.33 -17.51 13.06
C ARG A 18 -12.53 -16.98 14.25
N GLU A 19 -12.15 -17.87 15.18
CA GLU A 19 -11.33 -17.48 16.33
C GLU A 19 -9.97 -16.92 15.90
N TYR A 20 -9.34 -17.53 14.91
CA TYR A 20 -8.08 -17.00 14.34
C TYR A 20 -8.27 -15.59 13.75
N ALA A 21 -9.31 -15.39 12.94
CA ALA A 21 -9.58 -14.09 12.32
C ALA A 21 -9.84 -12.98 13.35
N LYS A 22 -10.54 -13.31 14.45
CA LYS A 22 -10.84 -12.35 15.52
C LYS A 22 -9.63 -12.02 16.39
N ASN A 23 -8.82 -13.01 16.74
CA ASN A 23 -7.85 -12.88 17.82
C ASN A 23 -6.41 -12.69 17.33
N GLU A 24 -6.06 -13.25 16.15
CA GLU A 24 -4.66 -13.35 15.70
C GLU A 24 -4.25 -12.32 14.63
N LEU A 25 -5.21 -11.76 13.88
CA LEU A 25 -4.87 -10.82 12.82
C LEU A 25 -4.42 -9.46 13.35
N GLY A 26 -4.90 -9.06 14.53
CA GLY A 26 -4.54 -7.78 15.14
C GLY A 26 -5.07 -6.56 14.37
N ILE A 27 -6.20 -6.73 13.67
CA ILE A 27 -6.85 -5.72 12.83
C ILE A 27 -8.28 -5.51 13.36
N ASP A 28 -8.61 -4.28 13.74
CA ASP A 28 -9.94 -3.94 14.21
C ASP A 28 -10.86 -3.54 13.05
N ARG A 29 -10.30 -2.87 12.05
CA ARG A 29 -11.06 -2.29 10.93
C ARG A 29 -10.35 -2.46 9.60
N ILE A 30 -11.14 -2.74 8.57
CA ILE A 30 -10.75 -2.70 7.16
C ILE A 30 -11.79 -1.90 6.38
N TYR A 31 -11.40 -1.40 5.23
CA TYR A 31 -12.27 -0.65 4.32
C TYR A 31 -12.49 -1.48 3.06
N LYS A 32 -13.71 -1.54 2.61
CA LYS A 32 -14.14 -2.31 1.46
C LYS A 32 -14.99 -1.45 0.54
N SER A 33 -14.89 -1.70 -0.75
CA SER A 33 -15.65 -0.99 -1.80
C SER A 33 -17.04 -1.58 -2.05
N TYR A 34 -17.51 -2.45 -1.17
CA TYR A 34 -18.82 -3.09 -1.24
C TYR A 34 -19.64 -2.88 0.03
N ASP A 35 -20.91 -2.73 -0.13
CA ASP A 35 -21.88 -2.88 0.96
C ASP A 35 -22.22 -4.36 1.13
N PHE A 36 -21.61 -5.00 2.11
CA PHE A 36 -21.75 -6.43 2.35
C PHE A 36 -23.19 -6.83 2.75
N SER A 37 -24.01 -5.90 3.24
CA SER A 37 -25.40 -6.17 3.56
C SER A 37 -26.25 -6.50 2.32
N LYS A 38 -25.80 -6.11 1.13
CA LYS A 38 -26.45 -6.37 -0.15
C LYS A 38 -25.94 -7.61 -0.86
N ILE A 39 -24.92 -8.30 -0.32
CA ILE A 39 -24.29 -9.43 -0.99
C ILE A 39 -24.92 -10.74 -0.54
N ASP A 40 -25.49 -11.47 -1.48
CA ASP A 40 -25.90 -12.85 -1.27
C ASP A 40 -24.73 -13.80 -1.56
N PHE A 41 -24.12 -14.33 -0.51
CA PHE A 41 -22.97 -15.24 -0.61
C PHE A 41 -23.34 -16.65 -1.11
N GLU A 42 -24.61 -16.99 -1.15
CA GLU A 42 -25.09 -18.29 -1.67
C GLU A 42 -25.34 -18.24 -3.18
N LYS A 43 -25.56 -17.05 -3.74
CA LYS A 43 -25.71 -16.87 -5.18
C LYS A 43 -24.34 -16.77 -5.86
N ASP A 44 -24.21 -17.46 -6.98
CA ASP A 44 -23.03 -17.41 -7.84
C ASP A 44 -23.23 -16.36 -8.95
N ASP A 45 -23.52 -15.13 -8.55
CA ASP A 45 -23.61 -13.95 -9.40
C ASP A 45 -22.39 -13.06 -9.24
N PHE A 46 -22.14 -12.22 -10.24
CA PHE A 46 -21.18 -11.14 -10.16
C PHE A 46 -21.79 -10.00 -9.35
N VAL A 47 -21.01 -9.44 -8.42
CA VAL A 47 -21.41 -8.25 -7.64
C VAL A 47 -20.50 -7.10 -7.99
N GLU A 48 -21.06 -6.04 -8.53
CA GLU A 48 -20.30 -4.82 -8.79
C GLU A 48 -19.98 -4.06 -7.50
N PRO A 49 -18.82 -3.42 -7.41
CA PRO A 49 -18.49 -2.58 -6.26
C PRO A 49 -19.40 -1.35 -6.23
N ASP A 50 -19.79 -0.91 -5.04
CA ASP A 50 -20.55 0.35 -4.87
C ASP A 50 -19.70 1.56 -5.28
N VAL A 51 -18.37 1.44 -5.21
CA VAL A 51 -17.41 2.47 -5.62
C VAL A 51 -16.33 1.84 -6.47
N SER A 52 -16.21 2.29 -7.72
CA SER A 52 -15.16 1.81 -8.62
C SER A 52 -13.78 2.33 -8.23
N LEU A 53 -12.71 1.63 -8.65
CA LEU A 53 -11.34 2.11 -8.45
C LEU A 53 -11.10 3.47 -9.11
N SER A 54 -11.66 3.69 -10.30
CA SER A 54 -11.58 4.97 -11.01
C SER A 54 -12.23 6.12 -10.24
N ASP A 55 -13.38 5.88 -9.60
CA ASP A 55 -14.03 6.89 -8.77
C ASP A 55 -13.21 7.19 -7.52
N MET A 56 -12.70 6.15 -6.84
CA MET A 56 -11.81 6.32 -5.69
C MET A 56 -10.59 7.17 -6.08
N TYR A 57 -9.97 6.89 -7.21
CA TYR A 57 -8.83 7.64 -7.74
C TYR A 57 -9.18 9.08 -8.07
N TYR A 58 -10.26 9.29 -8.83
CA TYR A 58 -10.71 10.63 -9.19
C TYR A 58 -10.95 11.52 -7.97
N HIS A 59 -11.71 11.02 -7.00
CA HIS A 59 -12.00 11.78 -5.79
C HIS A 59 -10.76 12.07 -4.95
N THR A 60 -9.84 11.12 -4.86
CA THR A 60 -8.61 11.26 -4.09
C THR A 60 -7.68 12.31 -4.70
N VAL A 61 -7.39 12.21 -6.00
CA VAL A 61 -6.51 13.16 -6.65
C VAL A 61 -7.12 14.55 -6.75
N LYS A 62 -8.42 14.67 -7.03
CA LYS A 62 -9.14 15.93 -7.04
C LYS A 62 -9.05 16.65 -5.68
N LYS A 63 -9.13 15.90 -4.58
CA LYS A 63 -8.94 16.45 -3.23
C LYS A 63 -7.53 16.99 -3.03
N SER A 64 -6.50 16.29 -3.46
CA SER A 64 -5.10 16.72 -3.37
C SER A 64 -4.78 17.94 -4.24
N LEU A 65 -5.48 18.09 -5.37
CA LEU A 65 -5.30 19.20 -6.30
C LEU A 65 -6.04 20.49 -5.90
N ARG A 66 -6.79 20.50 -4.77
CA ARG A 66 -7.46 21.71 -4.32
C ARG A 66 -6.46 22.83 -4.01
N GLY A 67 -6.63 23.98 -4.66
CA GLY A 67 -5.73 25.14 -4.53
C GLY A 67 -4.36 24.97 -5.22
N VAL A 68 -4.19 23.91 -6.00
CA VAL A 68 -2.98 23.66 -6.78
C VAL A 68 -3.18 24.09 -8.23
N ASN A 69 -2.18 24.76 -8.78
CA ASN A 69 -2.20 25.08 -10.21
C ASN A 69 -1.86 23.82 -11.03
N THR A 70 -2.87 23.19 -11.62
CA THR A 70 -2.70 21.94 -12.39
C THR A 70 -1.79 22.09 -13.61
N LYS A 71 -1.60 23.32 -14.11
CA LYS A 71 -0.65 23.60 -15.21
C LYS A 71 0.82 23.44 -14.80
N LYS A 72 1.12 23.41 -13.51
CA LYS A 72 2.45 23.07 -12.98
C LYS A 72 2.70 21.58 -12.88
N ILE A 73 1.67 20.75 -13.03
CA ILE A 73 1.85 19.29 -12.96
C ILE A 73 2.34 18.83 -14.34
N GLY A 74 3.58 18.37 -14.39
CA GLY A 74 4.22 17.85 -15.59
C GLY A 74 4.32 16.33 -15.64
N LEU A 75 4.12 15.66 -14.49
CA LEU A 75 4.14 14.20 -14.36
C LEU A 75 2.94 13.72 -13.53
N PHE A 76 2.21 12.75 -14.06
CA PHE A 76 1.15 12.04 -13.35
C PHE A 76 1.49 10.56 -13.29
N VAL A 77 1.61 10.04 -12.09
CA VAL A 77 1.97 8.65 -11.81
C VAL A 77 0.81 7.97 -11.09
N THR A 78 0.39 6.81 -11.58
CA THR A 78 -0.49 5.91 -10.82
C THR A 78 0.27 4.65 -10.41
N ILE A 79 -0.06 4.14 -9.24
CA ILE A 79 0.47 2.90 -8.68
C ILE A 79 -0.69 2.03 -8.28
N ASN A 80 -0.76 0.83 -8.83
CA ASN A 80 -1.81 -0.14 -8.52
C ASN A 80 -1.31 -1.55 -8.77
N ASP A 81 -1.75 -2.49 -7.96
CA ASP A 81 -1.49 -3.92 -8.19
C ASP A 81 -2.62 -4.57 -8.99
N ASN A 82 -3.81 -3.97 -8.93
CA ASN A 82 -4.99 -4.39 -9.65
C ASN A 82 -5.65 -3.19 -10.31
N GLN A 83 -5.94 -3.28 -11.58
CA GLN A 83 -6.67 -2.27 -12.32
C GLN A 83 -7.98 -2.88 -12.88
N GLN A 84 -8.96 -2.01 -13.10
CA GLN A 84 -10.26 -2.43 -13.59
C GLN A 84 -10.19 -2.90 -15.05
N TYR A 85 -9.36 -2.25 -15.83
CA TYR A 85 -9.13 -2.56 -17.25
C TYR A 85 -7.66 -2.87 -17.50
N LEU A 86 -7.37 -3.74 -18.46
CA LEU A 86 -6.01 -3.93 -18.93
C LEU A 86 -5.50 -2.67 -19.65
N ASP A 87 -6.38 -2.02 -20.42
CA ASP A 87 -6.13 -0.79 -21.19
C ASP A 87 -7.47 -0.05 -21.37
N PRO A 88 -7.53 1.27 -21.20
CA PRO A 88 -6.44 2.15 -20.76
C PRO A 88 -6.08 1.98 -19.28
N SER A 89 -4.83 2.34 -18.93
CA SER A 89 -4.42 2.40 -17.54
C SER A 89 -5.17 3.50 -16.79
N PRO A 90 -5.29 3.42 -15.45
CA PRO A 90 -5.92 4.47 -14.64
C PRO A 90 -5.31 5.85 -14.86
N THR A 91 -4.00 5.93 -15.17
CA THR A 91 -3.33 7.19 -15.50
C THR A 91 -3.95 7.86 -16.73
N VAL A 92 -4.09 7.10 -17.81
CA VAL A 92 -4.63 7.60 -19.09
C VAL A 92 -6.11 7.94 -18.94
N GLU A 93 -6.88 7.11 -18.24
CA GLU A 93 -8.31 7.33 -18.00
C GLU A 93 -8.59 8.64 -17.24
N LEU A 94 -7.72 9.01 -16.28
CA LEU A 94 -7.95 10.15 -15.39
C LEU A 94 -7.47 11.51 -15.98
N ILE A 95 -6.51 11.51 -16.89
CA ILE A 95 -5.97 12.75 -17.47
C ILE A 95 -7.06 13.68 -18.00
N PRO A 96 -8.02 13.25 -18.84
CA PRO A 96 -9.05 14.13 -19.36
C PRO A 96 -10.00 14.66 -18.28
N LYS A 97 -10.18 13.92 -17.18
CA LYS A 97 -11.08 14.29 -16.08
C LYS A 97 -10.46 15.31 -15.11
N LEU A 98 -9.14 15.48 -15.12
CA LEU A 98 -8.38 16.27 -14.14
C LEU A 98 -7.86 17.60 -14.64
N ALA A 99 -8.19 17.96 -15.88
CA ALA A 99 -7.81 19.23 -16.51
C ALA A 99 -6.30 19.55 -16.46
N PHE A 100 -5.47 18.53 -16.59
CA PHE A 100 -4.02 18.70 -16.72
C PHE A 100 -3.64 19.39 -18.03
N ARG A 101 -2.39 19.79 -18.17
CA ARG A 101 -1.83 20.30 -19.42
C ARG A 101 -1.74 19.16 -20.47
N LYS A 102 -1.78 19.52 -21.76
CA LYS A 102 -1.81 18.53 -22.85
C LYS A 102 -0.51 17.73 -22.97
N ASP A 103 0.61 18.28 -22.56
CA ASP A 103 1.95 17.67 -22.59
C ASP A 103 2.36 17.01 -21.28
N ILE A 104 1.38 16.71 -20.39
CA ILE A 104 1.65 15.97 -19.17
C ILE A 104 2.20 14.57 -19.49
N ARG A 105 3.26 14.17 -18.79
CA ARG A 105 3.76 12.81 -18.86
C ARG A 105 2.93 11.91 -17.95
N ALA A 106 2.60 10.72 -18.46
CA ALA A 106 1.77 9.73 -17.77
C ALA A 106 2.56 8.45 -17.54
N GLN A 107 2.50 7.90 -16.33
CA GLN A 107 3.16 6.65 -15.98
C GLN A 107 2.25 5.81 -15.09
N ASN A 108 2.25 4.50 -15.33
CA ASN A 108 1.53 3.54 -14.51
C ASN A 108 2.49 2.46 -14.02
N PHE A 109 2.63 2.32 -12.71
CA PHE A 109 3.35 1.23 -12.09
C PHE A 109 2.36 0.16 -11.67
N GLN A 110 2.52 -1.04 -12.23
CA GLN A 110 1.70 -2.20 -11.93
C GLN A 110 2.58 -3.42 -11.66
N GLY A 111 2.14 -4.27 -10.73
CA GLY A 111 2.83 -5.53 -10.44
C GLY A 111 4.12 -5.40 -9.63
N LEU A 112 4.43 -4.20 -9.11
CA LEU A 112 5.56 -3.97 -8.21
C LEU A 112 5.17 -4.11 -6.73
N ALA A 113 3.98 -4.62 -6.47
CA ALA A 113 3.45 -4.86 -5.14
C ALA A 113 3.56 -3.65 -4.18
N CYS A 114 3.65 -3.96 -2.90
CA CYS A 114 3.56 -2.96 -1.85
C CYS A 114 4.72 -1.98 -1.79
N SER A 115 5.88 -2.26 -2.40
CA SER A 115 7.05 -1.37 -2.36
C SER A 115 7.13 -0.34 -3.51
N SER A 116 6.08 -0.23 -4.31
CA SER A 116 6.03 0.60 -5.54
C SER A 116 6.17 2.12 -5.28
N PHE A 117 5.80 2.59 -4.08
CA PHE A 117 5.89 4.03 -3.79
C PHE A 117 7.33 4.55 -3.85
N SER A 118 8.27 3.81 -3.29
CA SER A 118 9.69 4.21 -3.33
C SER A 118 10.25 4.26 -4.75
N GLU A 119 9.80 3.36 -5.63
CA GLU A 119 10.15 3.39 -7.06
C GLU A 119 9.60 4.66 -7.74
N SER A 120 8.37 5.04 -7.39
CA SER A 120 7.78 6.27 -7.93
C SER A 120 8.50 7.54 -7.45
N LEU A 121 9.07 7.53 -6.24
CA LEU A 121 9.90 8.62 -5.74
C LEU A 121 11.18 8.78 -6.56
N LEU A 122 11.88 7.67 -6.85
CA LEU A 122 13.09 7.68 -7.69
C LEU A 122 12.78 8.19 -9.10
N ASN A 123 11.68 7.72 -9.66
CA ASN A 123 11.25 8.13 -10.98
C ASN A 123 10.86 9.62 -11.02
N SER A 124 10.16 10.11 -10.00
CA SER A 124 9.83 11.54 -9.88
C SER A 124 11.09 12.39 -9.70
N ALA A 125 12.08 11.92 -8.94
CA ALA A 125 13.37 12.61 -8.82
C ALA A 125 14.10 12.69 -10.17
N GLY A 126 14.14 11.61 -10.94
CA GLY A 126 14.66 11.62 -12.31
C GLY A 126 13.93 12.59 -13.24
N PHE A 127 12.59 12.66 -13.13
CA PHE A 127 11.79 13.62 -13.88
C PHE A 127 12.16 15.06 -13.51
N PHE A 128 12.36 15.39 -12.25
CA PHE A 128 12.74 16.74 -11.80
C PHE A 128 14.11 17.17 -12.31
N LEU A 129 15.06 16.26 -12.39
CA LEU A 129 16.38 16.56 -12.99
C LEU A 129 16.27 17.02 -14.44
N MET A 130 15.30 16.49 -15.19
CA MET A 130 15.08 16.86 -16.59
C MET A 130 14.12 18.04 -16.75
N ASN A 131 13.23 18.28 -15.82
CA ASN A 131 12.10 19.20 -15.93
C ASN A 131 11.87 20.02 -14.65
N GLY A 132 12.91 20.50 -13.99
CA GLY A 132 12.92 21.05 -12.62
C GLY A 132 11.99 22.24 -12.30
N LYS A 133 11.04 22.58 -13.19
CA LYS A 133 10.01 23.60 -12.94
C LYS A 133 8.63 23.01 -12.69
N ASP A 134 8.46 21.72 -12.99
CA ASP A 134 7.18 21.03 -12.92
C ASP A 134 7.07 20.23 -11.64
N ASP A 135 5.85 20.04 -11.16
CA ASP A 135 5.53 19.18 -10.05
C ASP A 135 5.04 17.81 -10.57
N ALA A 136 5.07 16.80 -9.73
CA ALA A 136 4.52 15.48 -10.01
C ALA A 136 3.37 15.17 -9.06
N VAL A 137 2.35 14.46 -9.56
CA VAL A 137 1.32 13.85 -8.73
C VAL A 137 1.52 12.34 -8.74
N VAL A 138 1.62 11.74 -7.57
CA VAL A 138 1.63 10.30 -7.38
C VAL A 138 0.32 9.89 -6.73
N LEU A 139 -0.41 9.00 -7.38
CA LEU A 139 -1.67 8.44 -6.94
C LEU A 139 -1.49 6.94 -6.74
N ILE A 140 -1.82 6.45 -5.57
CA ILE A 140 -1.67 5.05 -5.19
C ILE A 140 -3.01 4.50 -4.79
N GLY A 141 -3.30 3.27 -5.19
CA GLY A 141 -4.51 2.59 -4.77
C GLY A 141 -4.38 1.10 -4.64
N THR A 142 -5.19 0.55 -3.74
CA THR A 142 -5.45 -0.87 -3.62
C THR A 142 -6.95 -1.10 -3.72
N HIS A 143 -7.35 -2.08 -4.50
CA HIS A 143 -8.76 -2.44 -4.71
C HIS A 143 -8.88 -3.95 -4.88
N TYR A 144 -8.57 -4.67 -3.80
CA TYR A 144 -8.49 -6.14 -3.83
C TYR A 144 -9.82 -6.83 -3.54
N THR A 145 -10.77 -6.13 -2.92
CA THR A 145 -12.03 -6.76 -2.51
C THR A 145 -12.75 -7.47 -3.65
N PRO A 146 -12.91 -6.90 -4.85
CA PRO A 146 -13.61 -7.58 -5.94
C PRO A 146 -13.03 -8.96 -6.24
N TRP A 147 -11.71 -9.06 -6.34
CA TRP A 147 -11.03 -10.30 -6.69
C TRP A 147 -11.15 -11.38 -5.62
N PHE A 148 -10.96 -10.99 -4.35
CA PHE A 148 -11.11 -11.93 -3.24
C PHE A 148 -12.56 -12.29 -2.98
N LEU A 149 -13.50 -11.37 -3.19
CA LEU A 149 -14.92 -11.63 -2.98
C LEU A 149 -15.42 -12.73 -3.90
N ASP A 150 -15.12 -12.64 -5.20
CA ASP A 150 -15.51 -13.68 -6.17
C ASP A 150 -14.95 -15.05 -5.78
N ARG A 151 -13.69 -15.08 -5.34
CA ARG A 151 -13.08 -16.33 -4.86
C ARG A 151 -13.78 -16.85 -3.61
N ILE A 152 -14.07 -16.01 -2.63
CA ILE A 152 -14.74 -16.40 -1.38
C ILE A 152 -16.18 -16.87 -1.63
N LYS A 153 -16.90 -16.26 -2.57
CA LYS A 153 -18.27 -16.71 -2.95
C LYS A 153 -18.29 -18.13 -3.48
N GLN A 154 -17.25 -18.56 -4.19
CA GLN A 154 -17.16 -19.91 -4.76
C GLN A 154 -16.78 -21.00 -3.75
N ILE A 155 -16.26 -20.63 -2.58
CA ILE A 155 -15.83 -21.58 -1.57
C ILE A 155 -17.01 -21.93 -0.67
N LYS A 156 -17.40 -23.21 -0.60
CA LYS A 156 -18.49 -23.68 0.25
C LYS A 156 -18.13 -23.71 1.73
N HIS A 157 -16.90 -24.13 2.04
CA HIS A 157 -16.43 -24.25 3.43
C HIS A 157 -14.93 -23.98 3.54
N ILE A 158 -14.54 -23.12 4.47
CA ILE A 158 -13.15 -22.72 4.70
C ILE A 158 -12.66 -23.25 6.05
N SER A 159 -11.58 -24.00 5.99
CA SER A 159 -10.88 -24.53 7.17
C SER A 159 -9.37 -24.35 7.01
N LYS A 160 -8.63 -24.42 8.13
CA LYS A 160 -7.15 -24.38 8.08
C LYS A 160 -6.54 -25.57 7.33
N LYS A 161 -7.28 -26.68 7.16
CA LYS A 161 -6.81 -27.84 6.40
C LYS A 161 -6.73 -27.55 4.90
N ASN A 162 -7.63 -26.75 4.35
CA ASN A 162 -7.57 -26.25 2.98
C ASN A 162 -6.75 -24.96 2.94
N LYS A 163 -5.42 -25.09 2.81
CA LYS A 163 -4.48 -23.97 2.89
C LYS A 163 -4.74 -22.87 1.84
N ALA A 164 -5.10 -23.22 0.61
CA ALA A 164 -5.32 -22.25 -0.45
C ALA A 164 -6.54 -21.36 -0.13
N ASP A 165 -7.67 -21.97 0.21
CA ASP A 165 -8.90 -21.22 0.55
C ASP A 165 -8.72 -20.43 1.85
N PHE A 166 -8.03 -21.01 2.83
CA PHE A 166 -7.68 -20.29 4.06
C PHE A 166 -6.83 -19.05 3.79
N HIS A 167 -5.81 -19.13 2.92
CA HIS A 167 -4.98 -17.99 2.57
C HIS A 167 -5.79 -16.92 1.82
N ASN A 168 -6.63 -17.29 0.84
CA ASN A 168 -7.49 -16.34 0.14
C ASN A 168 -8.43 -15.61 1.11
N LEU A 169 -9.00 -16.32 2.08
CA LEU A 169 -9.77 -15.69 3.14
C LEU A 169 -8.95 -14.71 3.97
N ILE A 170 -7.74 -15.10 4.40
CA ILE A 170 -6.88 -14.20 5.18
C ILE A 170 -6.57 -12.93 4.41
N TYR A 171 -6.25 -13.01 3.11
CA TYR A 171 -6.04 -11.83 2.29
C TYR A 171 -7.31 -10.97 2.18
N PHE A 172 -8.47 -11.59 1.96
CA PHE A 172 -9.73 -10.87 1.99
C PHE A 172 -9.96 -10.13 3.31
N LEU A 173 -9.57 -10.72 4.43
CA LEU A 173 -9.76 -10.15 5.77
C LEU A 173 -8.68 -9.12 6.18
N ILE A 174 -7.53 -9.08 5.55
CA ILE A 174 -6.46 -8.14 5.94
C ILE A 174 -6.35 -6.93 5.03
N PHE A 175 -6.64 -7.05 3.73
CA PHE A 175 -6.51 -5.95 2.79
C PHE A 175 -7.68 -4.96 2.87
N SER A 176 -7.37 -3.67 2.78
CA SER A 176 -8.35 -2.60 2.58
C SER A 176 -8.32 -2.09 1.15
N ASP A 177 -9.50 -1.72 0.64
CA ASP A 177 -9.63 -0.93 -0.58
C ASP A 177 -9.45 0.54 -0.20
N ILE A 178 -8.38 1.15 -0.68
CA ILE A 178 -7.99 2.49 -0.26
C ILE A 178 -7.16 3.17 -1.35
N THR A 179 -7.26 4.48 -1.42
CA THR A 179 -6.45 5.32 -2.30
C THR A 179 -5.82 6.47 -1.54
N ALA A 180 -4.64 6.88 -1.96
CA ALA A 180 -3.95 8.05 -1.46
C ALA A 180 -3.23 8.78 -2.60
N SER A 181 -3.02 10.08 -2.47
CA SER A 181 -2.23 10.84 -3.42
C SER A 181 -1.34 11.86 -2.72
N VAL A 182 -0.22 12.17 -3.37
CA VAL A 182 0.73 13.17 -2.92
C VAL A 182 1.20 14.00 -4.10
N ILE A 183 1.47 15.28 -3.85
CA ILE A 183 2.12 16.17 -4.80
C ILE A 183 3.58 16.28 -4.39
N LEU A 184 4.46 15.97 -5.31
CA LEU A 184 5.91 16.05 -5.16
C LEU A 184 6.42 17.26 -5.93
N SER A 185 7.34 18.00 -5.33
CA SER A 185 8.03 19.14 -5.93
C SER A 185 9.51 19.09 -5.60
N GLU A 186 10.36 19.45 -6.53
CA GLU A 186 11.79 19.63 -6.27
C GLU A 186 12.02 20.79 -5.28
N LYS A 187 11.28 21.88 -5.45
CA LYS A 187 11.44 23.09 -4.66
C LYS A 187 10.50 23.12 -3.46
N LYS A 188 11.05 23.50 -2.33
CA LYS A 188 10.26 23.78 -1.13
C LYS A 188 9.31 24.95 -1.37
N THR A 189 8.01 24.73 -1.11
CA THR A 189 6.96 25.74 -1.13
C THR A 189 6.49 26.05 0.29
N LYS A 190 5.64 27.10 0.46
CA LYS A 190 5.02 27.40 1.76
C LYS A 190 4.16 26.23 2.30
N ASN A 191 3.65 25.39 1.41
CA ASN A 191 2.78 24.27 1.74
C ASN A 191 3.53 22.94 1.89
N THR A 192 4.86 22.94 1.72
CA THR A 192 5.67 21.72 1.82
C THR A 192 5.72 21.26 3.28
N GLN A 193 5.13 20.13 3.56
CA GLN A 193 5.02 19.55 4.92
C GLN A 193 6.20 18.65 5.28
N LEU A 194 6.74 17.95 4.28
CA LEU A 194 7.80 16.98 4.43
C LEU A 194 8.85 17.17 3.35
N GLN A 195 10.06 16.74 3.66
CA GLN A 195 11.15 16.57 2.71
C GLN A 195 11.56 15.11 2.71
N ILE A 196 11.61 14.51 1.54
CA ILE A 196 12.15 13.16 1.34
C ILE A 196 13.62 13.32 0.96
N ASP A 197 14.48 12.56 1.60
CA ASP A 197 15.89 12.46 1.27
C ASP A 197 16.05 11.41 0.18
N THR A 198 16.12 11.85 -1.08
CA THR A 198 16.24 10.95 -2.25
C THR A 198 17.54 10.16 -2.27
N GLU A 199 18.61 10.68 -1.66
CA GLU A 199 19.87 9.96 -1.54
C GLU A 199 19.79 8.80 -0.54
N SER A 200 18.82 8.86 0.39
CA SER A 200 18.56 7.79 1.34
C SER A 200 17.74 6.64 0.76
N ILE A 201 17.16 6.79 -0.42
CA ILE A 201 16.36 5.73 -1.03
C ILE A 201 17.30 4.57 -1.38
N LEU A 202 17.05 3.42 -0.76
CA LEU A 202 17.79 2.19 -0.98
C LEU A 202 16.83 1.09 -1.41
N THR A 203 17.21 0.37 -2.45
CA THR A 203 16.41 -0.70 -3.04
C THR A 203 17.23 -2.00 -3.08
N LEU A 204 16.68 -3.07 -2.54
CA LEU A 204 17.19 -4.43 -2.71
C LEU A 204 16.10 -5.32 -3.28
N LYS A 205 16.35 -5.93 -4.42
CA LYS A 205 15.39 -6.82 -5.10
C LYS A 205 15.57 -8.28 -4.66
N ASN A 206 14.45 -8.99 -4.61
CA ASN A 206 14.43 -10.43 -4.38
C ASN A 206 14.70 -11.17 -5.71
N THR A 207 15.95 -11.13 -6.16
CA THR A 207 16.35 -11.64 -7.49
C THR A 207 16.28 -13.16 -7.63
N LYS A 208 16.18 -13.89 -6.51
CA LYS A 208 16.21 -15.37 -6.52
C LYS A 208 14.85 -16.02 -6.37
N ASN A 209 13.94 -15.38 -5.64
CA ASN A 209 12.76 -16.05 -5.13
C ASN A 209 11.43 -15.33 -5.37
N ALA A 210 11.42 -14.13 -5.94
CA ALA A 210 10.19 -13.33 -6.05
C ALA A 210 9.00 -14.13 -6.63
N SER A 211 9.15 -14.67 -7.84
CA SER A 211 8.10 -15.45 -8.49
C SER A 211 7.84 -16.83 -7.88
N LYS A 212 8.77 -17.35 -7.07
CA LYS A 212 8.60 -18.63 -6.36
C LYS A 212 7.88 -18.43 -5.02
N THR A 213 7.98 -17.25 -4.43
CA THR A 213 7.37 -16.94 -3.13
C THR A 213 5.96 -16.41 -3.25
N ALA A 214 5.67 -15.66 -4.31
CA ALA A 214 4.34 -15.12 -4.55
C ALA A 214 4.02 -15.08 -6.04
N THR A 215 2.82 -15.50 -6.38
CA THR A 215 2.24 -15.30 -7.71
C THR A 215 0.77 -14.95 -7.59
N ILE A 216 0.34 -14.02 -8.44
CA ILE A 216 -1.05 -13.70 -8.63
C ILE A 216 -1.40 -14.11 -10.05
N LYS A 217 -2.43 -14.95 -10.18
CA LYS A 217 -2.93 -15.40 -11.48
C LYS A 217 -4.38 -15.01 -11.63
N LEU A 218 -4.76 -14.60 -12.82
CA LEU A 218 -6.13 -14.60 -13.28
C LEU A 218 -6.34 -15.88 -14.05
N SER A 219 -7.27 -16.70 -13.66
CA SER A 219 -7.60 -17.97 -14.29
C SER A 219 -9.09 -18.05 -14.55
N PRO A 220 -9.54 -18.55 -15.71
CA PRO A 220 -10.96 -18.73 -15.95
C PRO A 220 -11.54 -19.82 -15.02
N ASP A 221 -12.71 -19.57 -14.48
CA ASP A 221 -13.51 -20.58 -13.80
C ASP A 221 -14.28 -21.44 -14.80
N LYS A 222 -15.10 -22.36 -14.29
CA LYS A 222 -15.97 -23.23 -15.14
C LYS A 222 -17.00 -22.45 -15.97
N LYS A 223 -17.26 -21.18 -15.61
CA LYS A 223 -18.16 -20.26 -16.33
C LYS A 223 -17.37 -19.22 -17.16
N HIS A 224 -16.09 -19.45 -17.40
CA HIS A 224 -15.17 -18.56 -18.12
C HIS A 224 -15.00 -17.16 -17.48
N ARG A 225 -15.33 -16.99 -16.21
CA ARG A 225 -15.07 -15.76 -15.47
C ARG A 225 -13.62 -15.78 -14.99
N MET A 226 -12.95 -14.64 -15.08
CA MET A 226 -11.58 -14.53 -14.60
C MET A 226 -11.57 -14.44 -13.07
N ILE A 227 -11.00 -15.43 -12.44
CA ILE A 227 -10.86 -15.53 -10.99
C ILE A 227 -9.42 -15.26 -10.58
N PHE A 228 -9.32 -14.52 -9.51
CA PHE A 228 -8.07 -14.27 -8.83
C PHE A 228 -7.63 -15.49 -8.00
N ASP A 229 -6.42 -15.95 -8.24
CA ASP A 229 -5.78 -16.99 -7.45
C ASP A 229 -4.40 -16.51 -6.99
N MET A 230 -4.25 -16.37 -5.69
CA MET A 230 -2.99 -15.96 -5.07
C MET A 230 -2.30 -17.16 -4.42
N LYS A 231 -1.11 -17.46 -4.87
CA LYS A 231 -0.21 -18.40 -4.21
C LYS A 231 0.86 -17.62 -3.48
N LEU A 232 1.01 -17.88 -2.19
CA LEU A 232 1.99 -17.21 -1.35
C LEU A 232 2.59 -18.18 -0.35
N ASP A 233 3.91 -18.34 -0.40
CA ASP A 233 4.68 -18.89 0.72
C ASP A 233 4.97 -17.75 1.72
N SER A 234 4.03 -17.54 2.63
CA SER A 234 4.10 -16.44 3.60
C SER A 234 5.29 -16.53 4.56
N GLN A 235 5.75 -17.76 4.88
CA GLN A 235 6.91 -17.96 5.74
C GLN A 235 8.19 -17.55 5.00
N LYS A 236 8.36 -18.06 3.79
CA LYS A 236 9.52 -17.73 2.95
C LYS A 236 9.57 -16.24 2.61
N LEU A 237 8.43 -15.66 2.19
CA LEU A 237 8.35 -14.23 1.92
C LEU A 237 8.79 -13.40 3.14
N ARG A 238 8.30 -13.73 4.32
CA ARG A 238 8.66 -13.02 5.56
C ARG A 238 10.15 -13.11 5.85
N GLN A 239 10.77 -14.27 5.65
CA GLN A 239 12.22 -14.45 5.82
C GLN A 239 13.02 -13.64 4.81
N ASP A 240 12.65 -13.70 3.53
CA ASP A 240 13.33 -12.96 2.45
C ASP A 240 13.23 -11.45 2.70
N VAL A 241 12.03 -10.95 2.97
CA VAL A 241 11.78 -9.52 3.30
C VAL A 241 12.60 -9.07 4.50
N ALA A 242 12.61 -9.82 5.59
CA ALA A 242 13.33 -9.43 6.79
C ALA A 242 14.85 -9.42 6.57
N ASN A 243 15.39 -10.37 5.81
CA ASN A 243 16.80 -10.40 5.46
C ASN A 243 17.20 -9.21 4.57
N LEU A 244 16.41 -8.90 3.54
CA LEU A 244 16.63 -7.74 2.67
C LEU A 244 16.47 -6.42 3.44
N SER A 245 15.49 -6.32 4.34
CA SER A 245 15.32 -5.15 5.21
C SER A 245 16.54 -4.92 6.11
N ALA A 246 17.04 -5.97 6.74
CA ALA A 246 18.24 -5.88 7.58
C ALA A 246 19.48 -5.46 6.77
N GLN A 247 19.64 -5.95 5.54
CA GLN A 247 20.71 -5.51 4.64
C GLN A 247 20.56 -4.04 4.25
N ASN A 248 19.37 -3.58 3.87
CA ASN A 248 19.10 -2.19 3.53
C ASN A 248 19.38 -1.24 4.72
N ILE A 249 18.96 -1.62 5.92
CA ILE A 249 19.22 -0.83 7.14
C ILE A 249 20.73 -0.76 7.46
N LYS A 250 21.45 -1.86 7.26
CA LYS A 250 22.91 -1.86 7.40
C LYS A 250 23.59 -0.93 6.40
N LEU A 251 23.11 -0.94 5.13
CA LEU A 251 23.61 -0.02 4.09
C LEU A 251 23.30 1.44 4.44
N LEU A 252 22.08 1.75 4.88
CA LEU A 252 21.69 3.08 5.33
C LEU A 252 22.57 3.57 6.48
N ARG A 253 22.80 2.73 7.49
CA ARG A 253 23.68 3.05 8.63
C ARG A 253 25.10 3.36 8.17
N LYS A 254 25.61 2.61 7.18
CA LYS A 254 26.96 2.84 6.62
C LYS A 254 27.00 4.14 5.79
N LYS A 255 25.98 4.41 4.99
CA LYS A 255 25.91 5.58 4.09
C LYS A 255 25.68 6.89 4.84
N THR A 256 24.83 6.86 5.86
CA THR A 256 24.37 8.06 6.58
C THR A 256 24.45 7.90 8.12
N PRO A 257 25.63 7.63 8.73
CA PRO A 257 25.73 7.22 10.13
C PRO A 257 25.21 8.27 11.12
N SER A 258 25.43 9.56 10.85
CA SER A 258 24.98 10.67 11.69
C SER A 258 23.46 10.87 11.63
N GLN A 259 22.86 10.73 10.45
CA GLN A 259 21.41 10.85 10.26
C GLN A 259 20.70 9.61 10.81
N PHE A 260 21.26 8.42 10.58
CA PHE A 260 20.70 7.15 11.07
C PHE A 260 20.46 7.17 12.59
N LYS A 261 21.42 7.69 13.37
CA LYS A 261 21.29 7.81 14.83
C LYS A 261 20.15 8.76 15.25
N LYS A 262 19.76 9.69 14.39
CA LYS A 262 18.72 10.70 14.65
C LYS A 262 17.33 10.27 14.21
N ILE A 263 17.15 9.06 13.64
CA ILE A 263 15.84 8.54 13.25
C ILE A 263 14.99 8.37 14.51
N LYS A 264 13.91 9.14 14.60
CA LYS A 264 13.01 9.17 15.73
C LYS A 264 11.91 8.11 15.63
N ILE A 265 11.40 7.88 14.43
CA ILE A 265 10.30 6.96 14.16
C ILE A 265 10.61 6.10 12.93
N TRP A 266 10.22 4.85 13.00
CA TRP A 266 10.31 3.89 11.90
C TRP A 266 8.93 3.48 11.46
N GLY A 267 8.66 3.61 10.16
CA GLY A 267 7.50 3.03 9.51
C GLY A 267 7.85 1.69 8.89
N LEU A 268 7.01 0.72 9.13
CA LEU A 268 7.06 -0.58 8.49
C LEU A 268 5.76 -0.81 7.74
N HIS A 269 5.85 -1.32 6.51
CA HIS A 269 4.67 -1.67 5.74
C HIS A 269 3.73 -2.61 6.52
N THR A 270 2.43 -2.34 6.48
CA THR A 270 1.40 -2.99 7.31
C THR A 270 0.93 -4.33 6.74
N ALA A 271 1.85 -5.20 6.36
CA ALA A 271 1.55 -6.51 5.76
C ALA A 271 0.89 -7.53 6.72
N GLY A 272 0.75 -7.17 8.00
CA GLY A 272 0.19 -7.99 9.06
C GLY A 272 1.11 -8.04 10.28
N ARG A 273 0.53 -8.23 11.47
CA ARG A 273 1.25 -8.14 12.74
C ARG A 273 2.52 -9.00 12.78
N ARG A 274 2.42 -10.25 12.38
CA ARG A 274 3.57 -11.19 12.36
C ARG A 274 4.69 -10.75 11.41
N PHE A 275 4.38 -10.04 10.32
CA PHE A 275 5.38 -9.46 9.43
C PHE A 275 6.11 -8.30 10.11
N VAL A 276 5.36 -7.35 10.68
CA VAL A 276 5.93 -6.20 11.37
C VAL A 276 6.83 -6.65 12.53
N ASP A 277 6.36 -7.60 13.36
CA ASP A 277 7.14 -8.16 14.46
C ASP A 277 8.46 -8.78 13.96
N TYR A 278 8.38 -9.66 12.96
CA TYR A 278 9.55 -10.40 12.47
C TYR A 278 10.57 -9.49 11.78
N VAL A 279 10.11 -8.50 10.98
CA VAL A 279 10.98 -7.52 10.34
C VAL A 279 11.66 -6.63 11.39
N SER A 280 10.90 -6.12 12.36
CA SER A 280 11.46 -5.26 13.41
C SER A 280 12.51 -5.98 14.27
N GLU A 281 12.27 -7.22 14.65
CA GLU A 281 13.21 -8.05 15.41
C GLU A 281 14.47 -8.35 14.61
N LYS A 282 14.33 -8.78 13.36
CA LYS A 282 15.47 -9.07 12.49
C LYS A 282 16.33 -7.84 12.19
N CYS A 283 15.69 -6.68 12.08
CA CYS A 283 16.35 -5.39 11.84
C CYS A 283 16.85 -4.72 13.12
N GLN A 284 16.57 -5.28 14.29
CA GLN A 284 16.90 -4.69 15.59
C GLN A 284 16.37 -3.25 15.75
N ILE A 285 15.13 -3.04 15.26
CA ILE A 285 14.45 -1.76 15.43
C ILE A 285 13.74 -1.78 16.77
N ASP A 286 13.96 -0.73 17.56
CA ASP A 286 13.30 -0.54 18.85
C ASP A 286 11.77 -0.48 18.67
N LYS A 287 11.06 -1.35 19.39
CA LYS A 287 9.58 -1.44 19.30
C LYS A 287 8.87 -0.13 19.68
N THR A 288 9.48 0.70 20.51
CA THR A 288 8.96 2.03 20.85
C THR A 288 8.91 2.99 19.66
N LYS A 289 9.72 2.73 18.63
CA LYS A 289 9.81 3.57 17.42
C LYS A 289 8.89 3.14 16.29
N ILE A 290 8.21 1.99 16.39
CA ILE A 290 7.32 1.44 15.34
C ILE A 290 5.84 1.44 15.74
N GLY A 291 5.49 2.03 16.87
CA GLY A 291 4.11 2.04 17.40
C GLY A 291 3.07 2.50 16.38
N LEU A 292 3.38 3.53 15.60
CA LEU A 292 2.48 4.05 14.59
C LEU A 292 2.15 3.02 13.48
N SER A 293 3.08 2.12 13.11
CA SER A 293 2.80 1.06 12.14
C SER A 293 1.77 0.05 12.66
N TYR A 294 1.85 -0.28 13.95
CA TYR A 294 0.83 -1.15 14.59
C TYR A 294 -0.53 -0.44 14.68
N ASP A 295 -0.56 0.84 15.05
CA ASP A 295 -1.79 1.63 15.13
C ASP A 295 -2.50 1.73 13.78
N LEU A 296 -1.74 1.98 12.72
CA LEU A 296 -2.26 2.03 11.35
C LEU A 296 -2.80 0.66 10.93
N MET A 297 -2.02 -0.40 11.12
CA MET A 297 -2.45 -1.75 10.79
C MET A 297 -3.75 -2.13 11.52
N LYS A 298 -3.84 -1.79 12.81
CA LYS A 298 -5.04 -2.04 13.63
C LYS A 298 -6.27 -1.34 13.05
N LYS A 299 -6.11 -0.07 12.61
CA LYS A 299 -7.20 0.79 12.14
C LYS A 299 -7.59 0.58 10.69
N THR A 300 -6.68 0.13 9.85
CA THR A 300 -6.89 0.10 8.40
C THR A 300 -6.47 -1.20 7.72
N GLY A 301 -5.93 -2.16 8.46
CA GLY A 301 -5.42 -3.40 7.90
C GLY A 301 -4.19 -3.20 7.00
N ASN A 302 -4.04 -4.09 6.03
CA ASN A 302 -3.01 -3.98 4.99
C ASN A 302 -3.52 -3.06 3.87
N THR A 303 -2.86 -1.95 3.68
CA THR A 303 -3.20 -0.93 2.68
C THR A 303 -2.26 -0.96 1.46
N GLY A 304 -1.54 -2.07 1.25
CA GLY A 304 -0.63 -2.21 0.12
C GLY A 304 0.38 -1.07 0.04
N ALA A 305 0.68 -0.60 -1.16
CA ALA A 305 1.61 0.51 -1.39
C ALA A 305 1.14 1.85 -0.78
N VAL A 306 -0.14 1.98 -0.40
CA VAL A 306 -0.67 3.19 0.28
C VAL A 306 -0.11 3.34 1.69
N SER A 307 0.38 2.26 2.32
CA SER A 307 0.85 2.25 3.71
C SER A 307 1.95 3.27 3.99
N SER A 308 2.83 3.53 3.04
CA SER A 308 3.89 4.54 3.15
C SER A 308 3.34 5.96 3.21
N LEU A 309 2.42 6.33 2.31
CA LEU A 309 1.76 7.63 2.33
C LEU A 309 0.89 7.82 3.56
N GLN A 310 0.19 6.78 4.00
CA GLN A 310 -0.62 6.80 5.19
C GLN A 310 0.24 7.05 6.44
N PHE A 311 1.38 6.35 6.56
CA PHE A 311 2.32 6.55 7.65
C PHE A 311 2.88 7.99 7.67
N ILE A 312 3.32 8.48 6.52
CA ILE A 312 3.82 9.86 6.36
C ILE A 312 2.76 10.88 6.77
N ASN A 313 1.52 10.71 6.30
CA ASN A 313 0.40 11.60 6.62
C ASN A 313 0.11 11.63 8.14
N GLU A 314 0.14 10.49 8.81
CA GLU A 314 -0.04 10.43 10.26
C GLU A 314 1.12 11.07 11.01
N CYS A 315 2.36 10.92 10.56
CA CYS A 315 3.52 11.60 11.13
C CYS A 315 3.37 13.14 11.10
N VAL A 316 2.72 13.67 10.04
CA VAL A 316 2.45 15.11 9.93
C VAL A 316 1.31 15.51 10.87
N ASN A 317 0.19 14.81 10.79
CA ASN A 317 -1.08 15.24 11.42
C ASN A 317 -1.10 15.01 12.93
N LYS A 318 -0.57 13.87 13.40
CA LYS A 318 -0.59 13.52 14.84
C LYS A 318 0.61 14.05 15.64
N LYS A 319 1.47 14.86 15.01
CA LYS A 319 2.66 15.39 15.67
C LYS A 319 3.65 14.32 16.18
N GLU A 320 3.60 13.11 15.62
CA GLU A 320 4.55 12.03 15.91
C GLU A 320 6.01 12.44 15.64
N LEU A 321 6.19 13.36 14.71
CA LEU A 321 7.44 14.03 14.46
C LEU A 321 7.31 15.52 14.76
N SER A 322 8.28 16.06 15.49
CA SER A 322 8.48 17.50 15.62
C SER A 322 9.24 18.05 14.40
N LYS A 323 9.29 19.38 14.29
CA LYS A 323 10.07 20.07 13.23
C LYS A 323 11.50 19.55 13.16
N ASN A 324 11.98 19.28 11.97
CA ASN A 324 13.32 18.77 11.64
C ASN A 324 13.66 17.38 12.18
N GLN A 325 12.72 16.68 12.81
CA GLN A 325 12.95 15.26 13.15
C GLN A 325 12.87 14.38 11.93
N LEU A 326 13.67 13.30 11.96
CA LEU A 326 13.77 12.31 10.90
C LEU A 326 12.89 11.11 11.20
N GLY A 327 12.18 10.66 10.17
CA GLY A 327 11.56 9.36 10.08
C GLY A 327 12.21 8.52 8.99
N CYS A 328 12.03 7.22 9.07
CA CYS A 328 12.43 6.28 8.03
C CYS A 328 11.26 5.33 7.77
N PHE A 329 10.94 5.07 6.51
CA PHE A 329 9.95 4.06 6.14
C PHE A 329 10.63 2.89 5.42
N VAL A 330 10.27 1.67 5.80
CA VAL A 330 10.69 0.43 5.15
C VAL A 330 9.48 -0.16 4.45
N ASP A 331 9.54 -0.11 3.14
CA ASP A 331 8.51 -0.59 2.24
C ASP A 331 8.93 -1.94 1.66
N TYR A 332 8.06 -2.93 1.67
CA TYR A 332 8.43 -4.28 1.23
C TYR A 332 7.29 -5.02 0.56
N GLY A 333 7.65 -5.81 -0.42
CA GLY A 333 6.78 -6.73 -1.15
C GLY A 333 7.53 -7.99 -1.55
N TRP A 334 6.92 -8.82 -2.37
CA TRP A 334 7.59 -10.06 -2.84
C TRP A 334 8.75 -9.77 -3.80
N GLU A 335 8.74 -8.62 -4.48
CA GLU A 335 9.78 -8.21 -5.42
C GLU A 335 11.03 -7.66 -4.72
N GLY A 336 10.92 -7.25 -3.46
CA GLY A 336 12.05 -6.71 -2.72
C GLY A 336 11.68 -5.79 -1.57
N VAL A 337 12.66 -5.03 -1.14
CA VAL A 337 12.55 -4.08 -0.03
C VAL A 337 13.14 -2.74 -0.44
N ASN A 338 12.39 -1.70 -0.23
CA ASN A 338 12.83 -0.32 -0.37
C ASN A 338 12.80 0.37 0.99
N LEU A 339 13.64 1.37 1.18
CA LEU A 339 13.55 2.27 2.32
C LEU A 339 13.91 3.69 1.91
N PHE A 340 13.40 4.65 2.64
CA PHE A 340 13.73 6.06 2.48
C PHE A 340 13.60 6.82 3.80
N MET A 341 14.42 7.85 3.96
CA MET A 341 14.27 8.79 5.07
C MET A 341 13.47 10.02 4.64
N PHE A 342 12.77 10.57 5.60
CA PHE A 342 12.03 11.82 5.44
C PHE A 342 12.15 12.69 6.69
N LYS A 343 11.96 14.00 6.50
CA LYS A 343 12.05 15.00 7.56
C LYS A 343 10.80 15.86 7.57
N LYS A 344 10.22 16.07 8.76
CA LYS A 344 9.11 17.01 8.92
C LYS A 344 9.62 18.45 8.85
N LEU A 345 8.98 19.24 8.02
CA LEU A 345 9.23 20.67 7.91
C LEU A 345 8.24 21.47 8.78
N SER A 346 8.55 22.73 9.06
CA SER A 346 7.58 23.61 9.72
C SER A 346 6.49 23.98 8.74
N ILE A 347 5.26 23.69 9.10
CA ILE A 347 4.12 24.34 8.48
C ILE A 347 4.08 25.75 9.09
N LYS A 348 4.23 26.80 8.29
CA LYS A 348 3.78 28.13 8.73
C LYS A 348 2.25 28.02 8.79
N SER A 349 1.67 28.16 9.98
CA SER A 349 0.23 28.38 10.10
C SER A 349 -0.11 29.52 9.15
N ALA A 350 -1.04 29.26 8.22
CA ALA A 350 -1.67 30.37 7.52
C ALA A 350 -2.35 31.20 8.63
N ALA A 351 -1.82 32.40 8.86
CA ALA A 351 -2.44 33.39 9.68
C ALA A 351 -3.73 33.87 9.01
#